data_e2c2f7f5ba6acff4bd8a7367f679f6cd
#
_entry.id   e2c2f7f5ba6acff4bd8a7367f679f6cd
#
_cell.length_a   1.000
_cell.length_b   1.000
_cell.length_c   1.000
_cell.angle_alpha   90.00
_cell.angle_beta   90.00
_cell.angle_gamma   90.00
#
_symmetry.space_group_name_H-M   'P 1'
#
loop_
_entity.id
_entity.type
_entity.pdbx_description
1 polymer ?
#
loop_
_entity_poly.entity_id
_entity_poly.type
_entity_poly.pdbx_seq_one_letter_code
_entity_poly.pdbx_strand_id
1 'polypeptide(L)'
;YLLKRLLPEMNIINSRRYHKNYTFSNTDIILHFASPSDSEGFKDEQRLYDANITLTSELIELSKKLKCKLVFASSMGVHNPNNLYCNLKLKAEQLIKDNLKDYLIIRIPRVYSKDRDKGLIRDIKNNAIPKEDYSKIVQFADINDFKCFFDKIINYRGTIDYSGVLQELSI
;
A
#
# COMPACT_ATOMS: atom_id res chain seq x y z
N TYR A 1 9.43 -2.48 -3.37
CA TYR A 1 10.08 -2.93 -2.14
C TYR A 1 9.23 -3.92 -1.36
N LEU A 2 8.01 -3.52 -0.92
CA LEU A 2 7.14 -4.35 -0.09
C LEU A 2 6.80 -5.70 -0.76
N LEU A 3 6.33 -5.69 -2.00
CA LEU A 3 5.98 -6.92 -2.73
C LEU A 3 7.15 -7.89 -2.89
N LYS A 4 8.35 -7.41 -3.18
CA LYS A 4 9.53 -8.27 -3.30
C LYS A 4 9.90 -8.99 -2.00
N ARG A 5 9.57 -8.39 -0.85
CA ARG A 5 9.77 -9.02 0.47
C ARG A 5 8.66 -9.97 0.85
N LEU A 6 7.42 -9.64 0.49
CA LEU A 6 6.26 -10.49 0.77
C LEU A 6 6.26 -11.76 -0.07
N LEU A 7 6.64 -11.63 -1.33
CA LEU A 7 6.49 -12.67 -2.34
C LEU A 7 7.75 -12.77 -3.21
N PRO A 8 8.87 -13.25 -2.65
CA PRO A 8 10.16 -13.29 -3.35
C PRO A 8 10.13 -14.18 -4.60
N GLU A 9 9.29 -15.22 -4.62
CA GLU A 9 9.17 -16.17 -5.72
C GLU A 9 8.28 -15.68 -6.88
N MET A 10 7.62 -14.52 -6.74
CA MET A 10 6.70 -14.03 -7.76
C MET A 10 7.39 -13.12 -8.78
N ASN A 11 7.02 -13.27 -10.04
CA ASN A 11 7.34 -12.30 -11.09
C ASN A 11 6.55 -11.01 -10.87
N ILE A 12 7.21 -9.99 -10.31
CA ILE A 12 6.58 -8.70 -10.00
C ILE A 12 6.67 -7.81 -11.23
N ILE A 13 5.50 -7.49 -11.81
CA ILE A 13 5.41 -6.49 -12.87
C ILE A 13 5.45 -5.10 -12.22
N ASN A 14 6.50 -4.34 -12.54
CA ASN A 14 6.60 -2.96 -12.07
C ASN A 14 5.60 -2.08 -12.85
N SER A 15 4.88 -1.20 -12.16
CA SER A 15 3.92 -0.26 -12.77
C SER A 15 4.52 0.61 -13.89
N ARG A 16 5.82 0.90 -13.85
CA ARG A 16 6.53 1.61 -14.94
C ARG A 16 6.66 0.78 -16.22
N ARG A 17 6.47 -0.55 -16.15
CA ARG A 17 6.52 -1.49 -17.27
C ARG A 17 5.14 -2.06 -17.60
N TYR A 18 4.08 -1.61 -16.91
CA TYR A 18 2.72 -1.99 -17.23
C TYR A 18 2.35 -1.34 -18.56
N HIS A 19 2.44 -2.11 -19.61
CA HIS A 19 1.93 -1.72 -20.93
C HIS A 19 0.57 -2.41 -21.11
N LYS A 20 -0.42 -1.68 -21.64
CA LYS A 20 -1.77 -2.18 -21.95
C LYS A 20 -1.80 -3.42 -22.85
N ASN A 21 -0.66 -3.77 -23.44
CA ASN A 21 -0.48 -4.91 -24.34
C ASN A 21 -0.01 -6.20 -23.67
N TYR A 22 0.08 -6.25 -22.32
CA TYR A 22 0.39 -7.50 -21.63
C TYR A 22 -0.80 -8.46 -21.71
N THR A 23 -0.59 -9.65 -22.26
CA THR A 23 -1.55 -10.75 -22.18
C THR A 23 -1.29 -11.51 -20.91
N PHE A 24 -2.20 -11.38 -19.95
CA PHE A 24 -2.20 -12.19 -18.74
C PHE A 24 -3.03 -13.44 -19.00
N SER A 25 -2.46 -14.61 -18.79
CA SER A 25 -3.19 -15.88 -18.76
C SER A 25 -3.10 -16.49 -17.36
N ASN A 26 -4.19 -17.05 -16.85
CA ASN A 26 -4.26 -17.76 -15.57
C ASN A 26 -3.79 -16.93 -14.37
N THR A 27 -4.32 -15.70 -14.23
CA THR A 27 -4.03 -14.84 -13.08
C THR A 27 -5.09 -15.08 -12.01
N ASP A 28 -4.67 -15.52 -10.82
CA ASP A 28 -5.57 -15.73 -9.68
C ASP A 28 -5.79 -14.47 -8.86
N ILE A 29 -4.76 -13.64 -8.76
CA ILE A 29 -4.75 -12.46 -7.89
C ILE A 29 -3.97 -11.32 -8.56
N ILE A 30 -4.52 -10.12 -8.50
CA ILE A 30 -3.81 -8.88 -8.81
C ILE A 30 -3.41 -8.20 -7.50
N LEU A 31 -2.12 -7.91 -7.31
CA LEU A 31 -1.60 -7.22 -6.14
C LEU A 31 -1.27 -5.75 -6.48
N HIS A 32 -2.11 -4.84 -6.01
CA HIS A 32 -1.94 -3.41 -6.20
C HIS A 32 -1.31 -2.75 -4.97
N PHE A 33 0.01 -2.71 -4.95
CA PHE A 33 0.84 -2.05 -3.92
C PHE A 33 1.57 -0.81 -4.47
N ALA A 34 1.26 -0.42 -5.70
CA ALA A 34 1.88 0.73 -6.36
C ALA A 34 1.32 2.03 -5.78
N SER A 35 2.18 2.81 -5.15
CA SER A 35 1.91 4.19 -4.75
C SER A 35 3.24 4.89 -4.47
N PRO A 36 3.38 6.18 -4.73
CA PRO A 36 4.50 6.97 -4.22
C PRO A 36 4.56 6.84 -2.70
N SER A 37 5.76 6.64 -2.16
CA SER A 37 5.98 6.39 -0.72
C SER A 37 7.13 7.20 -0.15
N ASP A 38 7.63 8.17 -0.90
CA ASP A 38 8.70 9.08 -0.51
C ASP A 38 8.18 10.54 -0.49
N SER A 39 8.90 11.40 0.19
CA SER A 39 8.56 12.82 0.35
C SER A 39 8.43 13.56 -0.99
N GLU A 40 9.23 13.20 -1.96
CA GLU A 40 9.18 13.76 -3.32
C GLU A 40 7.92 13.34 -4.07
N GLY A 41 7.59 12.03 -3.99
CA GLY A 41 6.37 11.51 -4.61
C GLY A 41 5.09 12.05 -4.00
N PHE A 42 5.11 12.49 -2.73
CA PHE A 42 3.96 13.13 -2.10
C PHE A 42 3.75 14.59 -2.52
N LYS A 43 4.76 15.24 -3.09
CA LYS A 43 4.66 16.60 -3.65
C LYS A 43 4.12 16.59 -5.08
N ASP A 44 4.20 15.46 -5.78
CA ASP A 44 3.69 15.28 -7.14
C ASP A 44 2.25 14.76 -7.09
N GLU A 45 1.30 15.69 -7.06
CA GLU A 45 -0.13 15.37 -6.97
C GLU A 45 -0.63 14.56 -8.15
N GLN A 46 -0.15 14.82 -9.36
CA GLN A 46 -0.52 14.06 -10.56
C GLN A 46 -0.05 12.61 -10.44
N ARG A 47 1.18 12.41 -10.00
CA ARG A 47 1.72 11.05 -9.79
C ARG A 47 0.98 10.31 -8.68
N LEU A 48 0.56 11.01 -7.62
CA LEU A 48 -0.28 10.44 -6.57
C LEU A 48 -1.63 10.01 -7.12
N TYR A 49 -2.27 10.88 -7.91
CA TYR A 49 -3.55 10.62 -8.53
C TYR A 49 -3.47 9.42 -9.49
N ASP A 50 -2.48 9.41 -10.37
CA ASP A 50 -2.30 8.34 -11.36
C ASP A 50 -2.08 6.97 -10.69
N ALA A 51 -1.27 6.92 -9.63
CA ALA A 51 -0.99 5.69 -8.94
C ALA A 51 -2.18 5.17 -8.11
N ASN A 52 -3.01 6.05 -7.55
CA ASN A 52 -4.08 5.64 -6.64
C ASN A 52 -5.46 5.60 -7.30
N ILE A 53 -5.71 6.38 -8.35
CA ILE A 53 -7.01 6.44 -9.02
C ILE A 53 -6.94 5.83 -10.40
N THR A 54 -6.11 6.39 -11.30
CA THR A 54 -6.04 5.93 -12.69
C THR A 54 -5.65 4.45 -12.76
N LEU A 55 -4.54 4.07 -12.13
CA LEU A 55 -4.09 2.68 -12.11
C LEU A 55 -5.07 1.76 -11.40
N THR A 56 -5.70 2.21 -10.30
CA THR A 56 -6.72 1.41 -9.60
C THR A 56 -7.90 1.11 -10.52
N SER A 57 -8.38 2.09 -11.28
CA SER A 57 -9.47 1.90 -12.23
C SER A 57 -9.08 0.91 -13.35
N GLU A 58 -7.88 1.02 -13.88
CA GLU A 58 -7.36 0.08 -14.89
C GLU A 58 -7.27 -1.35 -14.33
N LEU A 59 -6.81 -1.52 -13.08
CA LEU A 59 -6.69 -2.82 -12.43
C LEU A 59 -8.06 -3.42 -12.05
N ILE A 60 -9.06 -2.60 -11.75
CA ILE A 60 -10.45 -3.05 -11.57
C ILE A 60 -10.97 -3.67 -12.87
N GLU A 61 -10.80 -2.99 -14.01
CA GLU A 61 -11.24 -3.53 -15.31
C GLU A 61 -10.47 -4.80 -15.69
N LEU A 62 -9.19 -4.84 -15.41
CA LEU A 62 -8.37 -6.05 -15.61
C LEU A 62 -8.85 -7.20 -14.72
N SER A 63 -9.15 -6.95 -13.43
CA SER A 63 -9.69 -7.93 -12.50
C SER A 63 -11.02 -8.53 -12.98
N LYS A 64 -11.94 -7.66 -13.46
CA LYS A 64 -13.19 -8.10 -14.07
C LYS A 64 -12.96 -9.01 -15.28
N LYS A 65 -12.08 -8.57 -16.20
CA LYS A 65 -11.74 -9.31 -17.42
C LYS A 65 -11.15 -10.69 -17.12
N LEU A 66 -10.24 -10.76 -16.17
CA LEU A 66 -9.53 -11.99 -15.78
C LEU A 66 -10.32 -12.84 -14.75
N LYS A 67 -11.42 -12.31 -14.22
CA LYS A 67 -12.21 -12.94 -13.14
C LYS A 67 -11.35 -13.32 -11.93
N CYS A 68 -10.41 -12.45 -11.55
CA CYS A 68 -9.47 -12.68 -10.46
C CYS A 68 -9.65 -11.64 -9.34
N LYS A 69 -9.17 -11.98 -8.14
CA LYS A 69 -9.20 -11.10 -6.98
C LYS A 69 -8.28 -9.90 -7.15
N LEU A 70 -8.72 -8.71 -6.70
CA LEU A 70 -7.86 -7.54 -6.53
C LEU A 70 -7.51 -7.35 -5.05
N VAL A 71 -6.23 -7.34 -4.73
CA VAL A 71 -5.69 -7.01 -3.40
C VAL A 71 -5.07 -5.62 -3.45
N PHE A 72 -5.58 -4.72 -2.63
CA PHE A 72 -5.17 -3.32 -2.60
C PHE A 72 -4.51 -2.95 -1.27
N ALA A 73 -3.30 -2.42 -1.34
CA ALA A 73 -2.63 -1.83 -0.19
C ALA A 73 -3.12 -0.41 0.03
N SER A 74 -4.01 -0.24 1.00
CA SER A 74 -4.47 1.04 1.52
C SER A 74 -3.60 1.50 2.69
N SER A 75 -4.05 2.48 3.45
CA SER A 75 -3.32 3.07 4.56
C SER A 75 -4.21 3.23 5.79
N MET A 76 -3.67 3.05 6.98
CA MET A 76 -4.36 3.41 8.22
C MET A 76 -4.74 4.89 8.30
N GLY A 77 -4.03 5.75 7.54
CA GLY A 77 -4.36 7.18 7.44
C GLY A 77 -5.73 7.50 6.86
N VAL A 78 -6.42 6.54 6.23
CA VAL A 78 -7.79 6.74 5.71
C VAL A 78 -8.83 6.93 6.80
N HIS A 79 -8.54 6.55 8.05
CA HIS A 79 -9.43 6.80 9.20
C HIS A 79 -9.47 8.27 9.61
N ASN A 80 -8.42 9.03 9.28
CA ASN A 80 -8.35 10.48 9.47
C ASN A 80 -7.67 11.12 8.25
N PRO A 81 -8.36 11.26 7.11
CA PRO A 81 -7.76 11.67 5.85
C PRO A 81 -7.48 13.19 5.82
N ASN A 82 -6.37 13.59 6.40
CA ASN A 82 -5.92 14.99 6.54
C ASN A 82 -4.98 15.47 5.43
N ASN A 83 -4.71 14.64 4.43
CA ASN A 83 -3.85 14.97 3.29
C ASN A 83 -4.33 14.30 2.00
N LEU A 84 -3.80 14.77 0.86
CA LEU A 84 -4.18 14.28 -0.47
C LEU A 84 -3.98 12.77 -0.62
N TYR A 85 -2.85 12.22 -0.12
CA TYR A 85 -2.56 10.78 -0.20
C TYR A 85 -3.64 9.94 0.47
N CYS A 86 -4.02 10.28 1.72
CA CYS A 86 -5.06 9.55 2.45
C CYS A 86 -6.43 9.67 1.79
N ASN A 87 -6.77 10.86 1.27
CA ASN A 87 -8.00 11.09 0.52
C ASN A 87 -8.05 10.24 -0.77
N LEU A 88 -6.95 10.17 -1.52
CA LEU A 88 -6.89 9.35 -2.73
C LEU A 88 -6.95 7.86 -2.42
N LYS A 89 -6.32 7.40 -1.32
CA LYS A 89 -6.47 6.02 -0.85
C LYS A 89 -7.91 5.68 -0.51
N LEU A 90 -8.61 6.55 0.20
CA LEU A 90 -10.03 6.36 0.55
C LEU A 90 -10.93 6.32 -0.71
N LYS A 91 -10.69 7.21 -1.68
CA LYS A 91 -11.38 7.18 -2.97
C LYS A 91 -11.12 5.88 -3.74
N ALA A 92 -9.89 5.39 -3.74
CA ALA A 92 -9.53 4.12 -4.38
C ALA A 92 -10.24 2.93 -3.71
N GLU A 93 -10.33 2.91 -2.37
CA GLU A 93 -11.13 1.90 -1.66
C GLU A 93 -12.59 1.90 -2.11
N GLN A 94 -13.19 3.09 -2.23
CA GLN A 94 -14.58 3.22 -2.68
C GLN A 94 -14.76 2.71 -4.10
N LEU A 95 -13.85 3.08 -5.02
CA LEU A 95 -13.87 2.57 -6.41
C LEU A 95 -13.83 1.04 -6.45
N ILE A 96 -12.98 0.41 -5.63
CA ILE A 96 -12.88 -1.05 -5.57
C ILE A 96 -14.18 -1.67 -5.04
N LYS A 97 -14.73 -1.15 -3.94
CA LYS A 97 -15.97 -1.65 -3.30
C LYS A 97 -17.17 -1.57 -4.22
N ASP A 98 -17.28 -0.48 -4.98
CA ASP A 98 -18.42 -0.24 -5.88
C ASP A 98 -18.36 -1.13 -7.14
N ASN A 99 -17.18 -1.59 -7.52
CA ASN A 99 -16.97 -2.27 -8.79
C ASN A 99 -16.63 -3.76 -8.70
N LEU A 100 -16.14 -4.25 -7.57
CA LEU A 100 -15.71 -5.64 -7.41
C LEU A 100 -16.41 -6.32 -6.23
N LYS A 101 -16.73 -7.61 -6.40
CA LYS A 101 -17.21 -8.48 -5.32
C LYS A 101 -16.06 -9.26 -4.67
N ASP A 102 -15.02 -9.60 -5.45
CA ASP A 102 -13.86 -10.34 -4.98
C ASP A 102 -12.65 -9.42 -4.86
N TYR A 103 -12.51 -8.82 -3.69
CA TYR A 103 -11.41 -7.92 -3.36
C TYR A 103 -10.93 -8.12 -1.92
N LEU A 104 -9.69 -7.70 -1.67
CA LEU A 104 -9.13 -7.55 -0.35
C LEU A 104 -8.46 -6.17 -0.26
N ILE A 105 -8.94 -5.32 0.63
CA ILE A 105 -8.32 -4.04 0.97
C ILE A 105 -7.62 -4.21 2.30
N ILE A 106 -6.32 -3.92 2.34
CA ILE A 106 -5.51 -3.98 3.56
C ILE A 106 -5.06 -2.57 3.90
N ARG A 107 -5.55 -2.01 4.99
CA ARG A 107 -5.07 -0.73 5.51
C ARG A 107 -3.84 -0.97 6.35
N ILE A 108 -2.70 -0.50 5.86
CA ILE A 108 -1.38 -0.79 6.39
C ILE A 108 -0.84 0.47 7.08
N PRO A 109 -0.26 0.38 8.29
CA PRO A 109 0.47 1.48 8.90
C PRO A 109 1.81 1.71 8.19
N ARG A 110 2.68 2.54 8.74
CA ARG A 110 4.03 2.72 8.22
C ARG A 110 4.80 1.41 8.35
N VAL A 111 5.34 0.92 7.22
CA VAL A 111 6.11 -0.32 7.20
C VAL A 111 7.57 -0.02 7.52
N TYR A 112 8.09 -0.74 8.51
CA TYR A 112 9.49 -0.72 8.91
C TYR A 112 10.22 -1.98 8.46
N SER A 113 11.49 -1.83 8.11
CA SER A 113 12.48 -2.92 8.07
C SER A 113 13.87 -2.34 8.32
N LYS A 114 14.78 -3.17 8.81
CA LYS A 114 16.18 -2.77 9.08
C LYS A 114 16.88 -2.21 7.84
N ASP A 115 16.56 -2.76 6.67
CA ASP A 115 17.18 -2.43 5.38
C ASP A 115 16.46 -1.30 4.63
N ARG A 116 15.40 -0.74 5.20
CA ARG A 116 14.66 0.33 4.55
C ARG A 116 15.26 1.68 4.92
N ASP A 117 15.94 2.28 3.96
CA ASP A 117 16.50 3.62 4.10
C ASP A 117 15.57 4.68 3.45
N LYS A 118 14.30 4.74 3.91
CA LYS A 118 13.30 5.71 3.42
C LYS A 118 12.25 6.03 4.48
N GLY A 119 11.68 7.24 4.37
CA GLY A 119 10.59 7.71 5.20
C GLY A 119 11.00 8.03 6.63
N LEU A 120 10.02 8.06 7.55
CA LEU A 120 10.16 8.55 8.92
C LEU A 120 11.37 7.96 9.67
N ILE A 121 11.63 6.65 9.54
CA ILE A 121 12.76 5.97 10.23
C ILE A 121 14.11 6.53 9.77
N ARG A 122 14.28 6.74 8.45
CA ARG A 122 15.49 7.40 7.93
C ARG A 122 15.61 8.82 8.47
N ASP A 123 14.49 9.53 8.48
CA ASP A 123 14.46 10.95 8.87
C ASP A 123 14.77 11.09 10.37
N ILE A 124 14.31 10.14 11.21
CA ILE A 124 14.71 10.03 12.63
C ILE A 124 16.20 9.72 12.75
N LYS A 125 16.70 8.69 12.05
CA LYS A 125 18.13 8.31 12.10
C LYS A 125 19.07 9.45 11.67
N ASN A 126 18.61 10.29 10.75
CA ASN A 126 19.38 11.43 10.24
C ASN A 126 19.13 12.73 11.02
N ASN A 127 18.42 12.68 12.16
CA ASN A 127 18.01 13.86 12.93
C ASN A 127 17.29 14.94 12.08
N ALA A 128 16.57 14.50 11.05
CA ALA A 128 15.89 15.37 10.10
C ALA A 128 14.46 15.75 10.53
N ILE A 129 13.98 15.20 11.65
CA ILE A 129 12.66 15.48 12.21
C ILE A 129 12.83 16.42 13.42
N PRO A 130 12.04 17.49 13.51
CA PRO A 130 12.03 18.33 14.70
C PRO A 130 11.65 17.53 15.96
N LYS A 131 12.33 17.77 17.08
CA LYS A 131 12.09 17.04 18.35
C LYS A 131 10.64 17.13 18.85
N GLU A 132 9.95 18.21 18.49
CA GLU A 132 8.53 18.43 18.86
C GLU A 132 7.58 17.39 18.22
N ASP A 133 7.99 16.75 17.12
CA ASP A 133 7.20 15.72 16.45
C ASP A 133 7.44 14.31 17.02
N TYR A 134 8.37 14.14 17.94
CA TYR A 134 8.69 12.83 18.55
C TYR A 134 7.64 12.35 19.54
N SER A 135 6.78 13.22 20.05
CA SER A 135 5.72 12.89 21.00
C SER A 135 4.49 12.21 20.37
N LYS A 136 4.48 12.07 19.03
CA LYS A 136 3.35 11.44 18.35
C LYS A 136 3.48 9.94 18.37
N ILE A 137 2.47 9.26 18.92
CA ILE A 137 2.33 7.81 18.80
C ILE A 137 2.19 7.46 17.32
N VAL A 138 3.13 6.69 16.81
CA VAL A 138 3.15 6.28 15.40
C VAL A 138 3.00 4.78 15.31
N GLN A 139 2.01 4.34 14.54
CA GLN A 139 1.84 2.93 14.24
C GLN A 139 2.86 2.47 13.20
N PHE A 140 3.61 1.43 13.54
CA PHE A 140 4.54 0.77 12.64
C PHE A 140 4.17 -0.69 12.45
N ALA A 141 4.46 -1.21 11.26
CA ALA A 141 4.41 -2.63 10.97
C ALA A 141 5.83 -3.10 10.64
N ASP A 142 6.34 -4.08 11.36
CA ASP A 142 7.53 -4.82 10.89
C ASP A 142 7.17 -5.59 9.61
N ILE A 143 8.10 -5.62 8.66
CA ILE A 143 7.86 -6.26 7.37
C ILE A 143 7.64 -7.77 7.49
N ASN A 144 8.29 -8.43 8.45
CA ASN A 144 8.17 -9.87 8.62
C ASN A 144 6.85 -10.23 9.30
N ASP A 145 6.44 -9.43 10.30
CA ASP A 145 5.14 -9.59 10.94
C ASP A 145 4.00 -9.34 9.93
N PHE A 146 4.16 -8.32 9.09
CA PHE A 146 3.21 -8.05 8.03
C PHE A 146 3.17 -9.19 7.00
N LYS A 147 4.30 -9.83 6.68
CA LYS A 147 4.32 -11.01 5.82
C LYS A 147 3.52 -12.15 6.41
N CYS A 148 3.75 -12.50 7.68
CA CYS A 148 3.00 -13.56 8.36
C CYS A 148 1.50 -13.28 8.42
N PHE A 149 1.12 -12.02 8.62
CA PHE A 149 -0.27 -11.59 8.56
C PHE A 149 -0.84 -11.73 7.15
N PHE A 150 -0.12 -11.23 6.15
CA PHE A 150 -0.54 -11.27 4.75
C PHE A 150 -0.81 -12.69 4.25
N ASP A 151 0.07 -13.63 4.57
CA ASP A 151 -0.07 -15.05 4.20
C ASP A 151 -1.37 -15.67 4.77
N LYS A 152 -1.81 -15.21 5.94
CA LYS A 152 -3.05 -15.70 6.58
C LYS A 152 -4.32 -15.10 5.96
N ILE A 153 -4.25 -13.88 5.46
CA ILE A 153 -5.44 -13.13 5.01
C ILE A 153 -5.62 -13.09 3.50
N ILE A 154 -4.67 -13.59 2.71
CA ILE A 154 -4.70 -13.47 1.25
C ILE A 154 -5.99 -14.02 0.62
N ASN A 155 -6.60 -15.01 1.25
CA ASN A 155 -7.87 -15.61 0.82
C ASN A 155 -9.11 -14.89 1.38
N TYR A 156 -8.92 -13.95 2.30
CA TYR A 156 -10.02 -13.16 2.87
C TYR A 156 -10.61 -12.20 1.83
N ARG A 157 -11.89 -11.84 2.00
CA ARG A 157 -12.61 -10.84 1.17
C ARG A 157 -13.08 -9.69 2.03
N GLY A 158 -12.98 -8.49 1.51
CA GLY A 158 -13.42 -7.28 2.19
C GLY A 158 -12.28 -6.36 2.60
N THR A 159 -12.45 -5.61 3.68
CA THR A 159 -11.48 -4.64 4.19
C THR A 159 -10.97 -5.05 5.55
N ILE A 160 -9.66 -5.02 5.74
CA ILE A 160 -8.98 -5.36 7.00
C ILE A 160 -8.03 -4.22 7.39
N ASP A 161 -8.06 -3.85 8.65
CA ASP A 161 -7.08 -2.98 9.27
C ASP A 161 -5.96 -3.83 9.88
N TYR A 162 -4.73 -3.59 9.43
CA TYR A 162 -3.56 -4.16 10.07
C TYR A 162 -2.98 -3.14 11.04
N SER A 163 -3.22 -3.34 12.32
CA SER A 163 -2.83 -2.38 13.37
C SER A 163 -1.31 -2.31 13.59
N GLY A 164 -0.56 -3.35 13.21
CA GLY A 164 0.87 -3.40 13.53
C GLY A 164 1.11 -3.40 15.05
N VAL A 165 2.34 -3.11 15.45
CA VAL A 165 2.70 -2.89 16.86
C VAL A 165 2.69 -1.40 17.14
N LEU A 166 1.98 -0.96 18.17
CA LEU A 166 2.09 0.40 18.69
C LEU A 166 3.45 0.54 19.36
N GLN A 167 4.32 1.36 18.83
CA GLN A 167 5.57 1.73 19.48
C GLN A 167 5.49 3.19 19.86
N GLU A 168 5.63 3.48 21.15
CA GLU A 168 6.01 4.82 21.59
C GLU A 168 7.45 5.04 21.16
N LEU A 169 7.66 6.08 20.37
CA LEU A 169 9.01 6.56 20.08
C LEU A 169 9.49 7.33 21.32
N SER A 170 9.93 6.61 22.36
CA SER A 170 10.76 7.20 23.40
C SER A 170 12.18 7.33 22.86
N ILE A 171 12.59 8.55 22.63
CA ILE A 171 13.96 8.93 22.29
C ILE A 171 14.63 9.53 23.51
#